data_a19ac5f7eae2b7fddbd5186e72cc2ba5
#
_entry.id   a19ac5f7eae2b7fddbd5186e72cc2ba5
#
_cell.length_a   1.000
_cell.length_b   1.000
_cell.length_c   1.000
_cell.angle_alpha   90.00
_cell.angle_beta   90.00
_cell.angle_gamma   90.00
#
_symmetry.space_group_name_H-M   'P 1'
#
loop_
_entity.id
_entity.type
_entity.pdbx_description
1 polymer ?
#
loop_
_entity_poly.entity_id
_entity_poly.type
_entity_poly.pdbx_seq_one_letter_code
_entity_poly.pdbx_strand_id
1 'polypeptide(L)'
;GYIYYYFNDNSKIKAGANVYALVPSRLETGSSDSAKASTSVNSEVQTSITHRIENFNDSFTEMDFSTVYSLKDEINTYLQSNVSETKMQQLDTVIAASGQSVSSYPSSADGIMTFSTDGMEELTKDTFTAEDFDRTEYSQKELTDQVKVKKGDSIYRLITSENWSVIVPLEEETAKKIQDEEITSIQVRIDKDSQKMVADLSVVEKDGAYYGCLDFDNSMIRYADERYLNIELIFEDESGLKIPKSAVVEKPYYELSLIHISEPTR
;
A
#
# COMPACT_ATOMS: atom_id res chain seq x y z
N GLY A 1 -8.84 17.00 -25.99
CA GLY A 1 -7.76 16.30 -26.69
C GLY A 1 -7.70 14.83 -26.32
N TYR A 2 -6.87 14.10 -27.00
CA TYR A 2 -6.55 12.72 -26.62
C TYR A 2 -5.35 12.73 -25.69
N ILE A 3 -5.42 11.96 -24.57
CA ILE A 3 -4.35 11.87 -23.59
C ILE A 3 -3.43 10.70 -23.92
N TYR A 4 -2.14 10.90 -23.72
CA TYR A 4 -1.10 9.88 -23.81
C TYR A 4 -0.15 10.02 -22.64
N TYR A 5 -0.01 8.95 -21.84
CA TYR A 5 0.84 8.95 -20.65
C TYR A 5 2.26 8.53 -20.98
N TYR A 6 3.22 9.25 -20.43
CA TYR A 6 4.64 8.93 -20.54
C TYR A 6 5.08 7.83 -19.58
N PHE A 7 4.36 7.65 -18.49
CA PHE A 7 4.65 6.68 -17.44
C PHE A 7 3.56 5.59 -17.38
N ASN A 8 3.91 4.51 -16.69
CA ASN A 8 2.93 3.48 -16.33
C ASN A 8 2.33 3.77 -14.95
N ASP A 9 1.29 3.01 -14.60
CA ASP A 9 0.68 3.04 -13.29
C ASP A 9 1.70 2.72 -12.18
N ASN A 10 1.56 3.33 -11.01
CA ASN A 10 2.45 3.18 -9.85
C ASN A 10 3.93 3.56 -10.11
N SER A 11 4.18 4.41 -11.10
CA SER A 11 5.53 4.90 -11.40
C SER A 11 5.92 6.06 -10.49
N LYS A 12 7.19 6.03 -10.02
CA LYS A 12 7.80 7.18 -9.35
C LYS A 12 8.14 8.25 -10.39
N ILE A 13 7.66 9.46 -10.16
CA ILE A 13 7.93 10.63 -11.03
C ILE A 13 8.57 11.75 -10.22
N LYS A 14 9.39 12.54 -10.92
CA LYS A 14 10.01 13.74 -10.35
C LYS A 14 9.26 14.99 -10.78
N ALA A 15 9.30 16.01 -9.95
CA ALA A 15 8.82 17.34 -10.31
C ALA A 15 9.45 17.81 -11.63
N GLY A 16 8.64 18.35 -12.52
CA GLY A 16 9.08 18.80 -13.83
C GLY A 16 9.17 17.73 -14.91
N ALA A 17 9.07 16.44 -14.58
CA ALA A 17 9.00 15.38 -15.59
C ALA A 17 7.65 15.42 -16.31
N ASN A 18 7.65 15.34 -17.65
CA ASN A 18 6.41 15.28 -18.43
C ASN A 18 5.63 14.01 -18.10
N VAL A 19 4.42 14.18 -17.58
CA VAL A 19 3.54 13.07 -17.15
C VAL A 19 2.67 12.58 -18.30
N TYR A 20 2.08 13.51 -19.03
CA TYR A 20 1.21 13.20 -20.15
C TYR A 20 1.29 14.25 -21.26
N ALA A 21 0.87 13.84 -22.43
CA ALA A 21 0.70 14.70 -23.60
C ALA A 21 -0.79 14.75 -24.02
N LEU A 22 -1.23 15.92 -24.47
CA LEU A 22 -2.53 16.09 -25.12
C LEU A 22 -2.34 16.35 -26.60
N VAL A 23 -3.04 15.57 -27.42
CA VAL A 23 -3.00 15.64 -28.89
C VAL A 23 -4.40 15.93 -29.43
N PRO A 24 -4.55 16.78 -30.45
CA PRO A 24 -5.86 17.14 -30.98
C PRO A 24 -6.64 15.96 -31.56
N SER A 25 -5.96 15.04 -32.24
CA SER A 25 -6.54 13.83 -32.83
C SER A 25 -5.75 12.60 -32.40
N ARG A 26 -6.41 11.45 -32.46
CA ARG A 26 -5.80 10.16 -32.07
C ARG A 26 -4.56 9.90 -32.92
N LEU A 27 -3.47 9.55 -32.27
CA LEU A 27 -2.26 9.13 -32.97
C LEU A 27 -2.50 7.75 -33.60
N GLU A 28 -2.16 7.60 -34.87
CA GLU A 28 -2.15 6.30 -35.52
C GLU A 28 -0.88 5.55 -35.04
N THR A 29 -1.01 4.83 -33.95
CA THR A 29 -0.03 3.81 -33.59
C THR A 29 -0.25 2.64 -34.53
N GLY A 30 0.68 2.42 -35.45
CA GLY A 30 0.59 1.32 -36.42
C GLY A 30 0.17 0.03 -35.73
N SER A 31 -0.87 -0.58 -36.30
CA SER A 31 -1.54 -1.84 -35.98
C SER A 31 -1.29 -2.46 -34.60
N SER A 32 -2.38 -2.86 -33.98
CA SER A 32 -2.59 -3.53 -32.69
C SER A 32 -1.61 -4.68 -32.28
N ASP A 33 -0.64 -5.01 -33.07
CA ASP A 33 0.44 -5.95 -32.74
C ASP A 33 1.61 -5.30 -31.98
N SER A 34 1.74 -3.96 -32.02
CA SER A 34 2.78 -3.25 -31.25
C SER A 34 2.46 -3.11 -29.76
N ALA A 35 1.20 -3.26 -29.35
CA ALA A 35 0.83 -3.32 -27.93
C ALA A 35 1.20 -4.68 -27.29
N LYS A 36 1.54 -5.69 -28.11
CA LYS A 36 2.19 -6.95 -27.70
C LYS A 36 3.70 -6.98 -28.01
N ALA A 37 4.20 -5.93 -28.66
CA ALA A 37 5.60 -5.84 -28.99
C ALA A 37 6.38 -5.43 -27.75
N SER A 38 7.00 -6.43 -27.21
CA SER A 38 8.16 -6.40 -26.32
C SER A 38 7.95 -5.76 -24.95
N THR A 39 7.31 -6.49 -24.07
CA THR A 39 7.87 -6.75 -22.76
C THR A 39 9.17 -7.60 -22.87
N SER A 40 9.94 -7.46 -23.92
CA SER A 40 11.30 -8.00 -23.93
C SER A 40 12.12 -7.08 -23.04
N VAL A 41 12.19 -7.48 -21.78
CA VAL A 41 13.12 -6.90 -20.80
C VAL A 41 14.49 -6.90 -21.48
N ASN A 42 15.09 -5.72 -21.67
CA ASN A 42 16.41 -5.56 -22.26
C ASN A 42 17.40 -6.48 -21.53
N SER A 43 18.37 -7.06 -22.24
CA SER A 43 19.36 -7.98 -21.67
C SER A 43 20.12 -7.39 -20.47
N GLU A 44 20.34 -6.07 -20.46
CA GLU A 44 20.95 -5.35 -19.33
C GLU A 44 20.05 -5.35 -18.09
N VAL A 45 18.74 -5.15 -18.29
CA VAL A 45 17.75 -5.22 -17.21
C VAL A 45 17.64 -6.64 -16.65
N GLN A 46 17.65 -7.66 -17.54
CA GLN A 46 17.66 -9.06 -17.11
C GLN A 46 18.91 -9.38 -16.28
N THR A 47 20.08 -8.94 -16.72
CA THR A 47 21.34 -9.13 -16.00
C THR A 47 21.30 -8.46 -14.63
N SER A 48 20.82 -7.22 -14.56
CA SER A 48 20.70 -6.48 -13.29
C SER A 48 19.74 -7.16 -12.31
N ILE A 49 18.61 -7.67 -12.81
CA ILE A 49 17.65 -8.41 -11.97
C ILE A 49 18.27 -9.72 -11.48
N THR A 50 18.97 -10.44 -12.36
CA THR A 50 19.64 -11.70 -12.01
C THR A 50 20.65 -11.47 -10.88
N HIS A 51 21.51 -10.44 -11.00
CA HIS A 51 22.46 -10.07 -9.95
C HIS A 51 21.80 -9.73 -8.61
N ARG A 52 20.66 -9.03 -8.63
CA ARG A 52 19.91 -8.70 -7.40
C ARG A 52 19.35 -9.95 -6.73
N ILE A 53 18.83 -10.89 -7.52
CA ILE A 53 18.34 -12.18 -7.03
C ILE A 53 19.50 -13.06 -6.49
N GLU A 54 20.63 -13.08 -7.17
CA GLU A 54 21.83 -13.79 -6.72
C GLU A 54 22.34 -13.26 -5.38
N ASN A 55 22.51 -11.92 -5.28
CA ASN A 55 22.92 -11.27 -4.03
C ASN A 55 21.94 -11.53 -2.88
N PHE A 56 20.65 -11.56 -3.19
CA PHE A 56 19.62 -11.90 -2.22
C PHE A 56 19.74 -13.34 -1.75
N ASN A 57 19.90 -14.31 -2.68
CA ASN A 57 20.05 -15.72 -2.33
C ASN A 57 21.28 -15.97 -1.45
N ASP A 58 22.37 -15.24 -1.68
CA ASP A 58 23.59 -15.35 -0.89
C ASP A 58 23.45 -14.82 0.56
N SER A 59 22.52 -13.88 0.76
CA SER A 59 22.28 -13.22 2.06
C SER A 59 21.00 -13.70 2.76
N PHE A 60 20.16 -14.49 2.10
CA PHE A 60 18.85 -14.91 2.60
C PHE A 60 18.98 -15.89 3.77
N THR A 61 18.28 -15.60 4.86
CA THR A 61 18.08 -16.53 5.98
C THR A 61 16.58 -16.80 6.14
N GLU A 62 16.23 -18.06 6.41
CA GLU A 62 14.81 -18.49 6.54
C GLU A 62 14.02 -17.73 7.63
N MET A 63 14.70 -17.06 8.54
CA MET A 63 14.07 -16.26 9.60
C MET A 63 13.66 -14.85 9.17
N ASP A 64 14.11 -14.37 8.00
CA ASP A 64 13.87 -13.00 7.56
C ASP A 64 13.07 -12.94 6.25
N PHE A 65 11.85 -13.45 6.32
CA PHE A 65 10.95 -13.48 5.15
C PHE A 65 10.54 -12.09 4.65
N SER A 66 10.69 -11.05 5.48
CA SER A 66 10.40 -9.67 5.12
C SER A 66 11.29 -9.16 3.99
N THR A 67 12.53 -9.66 3.90
CA THR A 67 13.50 -9.30 2.85
C THR A 67 13.05 -9.76 1.46
N VAL A 68 12.22 -10.80 1.35
CA VAL A 68 11.66 -11.27 0.07
C VAL A 68 10.73 -10.20 -0.53
N TYR A 69 9.91 -9.57 0.31
CA TYR A 69 9.01 -8.51 -0.15
C TYR A 69 9.78 -7.26 -0.56
N SER A 70 10.82 -6.91 0.18
CA SER A 70 11.70 -5.79 -0.17
C SER A 70 12.39 -6.01 -1.53
N LEU A 71 12.88 -7.22 -1.79
CA LEU A 71 13.45 -7.57 -3.10
C LEU A 71 12.39 -7.49 -4.21
N LYS A 72 11.18 -8.00 -3.96
CA LYS A 72 10.08 -7.93 -4.93
C LYS A 72 9.78 -6.47 -5.31
N ASP A 73 9.67 -5.60 -4.31
CA ASP A 73 9.37 -4.18 -4.51
C ASP A 73 10.52 -3.46 -5.23
N GLU A 74 11.76 -3.81 -4.92
CA GLU A 74 12.95 -3.29 -5.61
C GLU A 74 12.98 -3.70 -7.09
N ILE A 75 12.72 -4.97 -7.39
CA ILE A 75 12.65 -5.49 -8.75
C ILE A 75 11.51 -4.84 -9.52
N ASN A 76 10.33 -4.72 -8.93
CA ASN A 76 9.18 -4.06 -9.55
C ASN A 76 9.50 -2.60 -9.88
N THR A 77 10.06 -1.84 -8.94
CA THR A 77 10.46 -0.44 -9.15
C THR A 77 11.47 -0.31 -10.27
N TYR A 78 12.45 -1.21 -10.35
CA TYR A 78 13.47 -1.21 -11.39
C TYR A 78 12.88 -1.53 -12.78
N LEU A 79 12.00 -2.53 -12.87
CA LEU A 79 11.28 -2.87 -14.10
C LEU A 79 10.41 -1.69 -14.58
N GLN A 80 9.65 -1.08 -13.69
CA GLN A 80 8.77 0.04 -14.01
C GLN A 80 9.54 1.25 -14.54
N SER A 81 10.71 1.56 -13.97
CA SER A 81 11.55 2.67 -14.40
C SER A 81 12.05 2.47 -15.85
N ASN A 82 12.52 1.26 -16.17
CA ASN A 82 13.03 0.94 -17.51
C ASN A 82 11.92 0.89 -18.57
N VAL A 83 10.75 0.35 -18.22
CA VAL A 83 9.59 0.32 -19.14
C VAL A 83 9.09 1.73 -19.41
N SER A 84 9.07 2.62 -18.41
CA SER A 84 8.65 4.02 -18.58
C SER A 84 9.59 4.81 -19.48
N GLU A 85 10.91 4.62 -19.38
CA GLU A 85 11.87 5.28 -20.27
C GLU A 85 11.68 4.85 -21.73
N THR A 86 11.49 3.57 -21.98
CA THR A 86 11.19 3.04 -23.32
C THR A 86 9.88 3.60 -23.87
N LYS A 87 8.84 3.66 -23.04
CA LYS A 87 7.52 4.21 -23.41
C LYS A 87 7.62 5.69 -23.77
N MET A 88 8.38 6.46 -23.00
CA MET A 88 8.62 7.89 -23.27
C MET A 88 9.26 8.10 -24.64
N GLN A 89 10.34 7.39 -24.95
CA GLN A 89 11.05 7.50 -26.24
C GLN A 89 10.16 7.10 -27.42
N GLN A 90 9.36 6.03 -27.26
CA GLN A 90 8.42 5.59 -28.29
C GLN A 90 7.34 6.64 -28.53
N LEU A 91 6.76 7.19 -27.46
CA LEU A 91 5.71 8.20 -27.57
C LEU A 91 6.22 9.47 -28.22
N ASP A 92 7.41 9.95 -27.85
CA ASP A 92 8.03 11.14 -28.47
C ASP A 92 8.30 10.91 -29.97
N THR A 93 8.71 9.72 -30.36
CA THR A 93 8.91 9.37 -31.79
C THR A 93 7.60 9.39 -32.54
N VAL A 94 6.52 8.81 -32.01
CA VAL A 94 5.19 8.79 -32.65
C VAL A 94 4.62 10.20 -32.74
N ILE A 95 4.77 10.98 -31.69
CA ILE A 95 4.36 12.39 -31.65
C ILE A 95 5.08 13.18 -32.74
N ALA A 96 6.41 13.08 -32.83
CA ALA A 96 7.22 13.78 -33.84
C ALA A 96 6.80 13.37 -35.25
N ALA A 97 6.54 12.09 -35.51
CA ALA A 97 6.11 11.57 -36.79
C ALA A 97 4.69 12.03 -37.18
N SER A 98 3.82 12.31 -36.21
CA SER A 98 2.44 12.70 -36.46
C SER A 98 2.28 14.10 -37.03
N GLY A 99 3.29 14.98 -36.88
CA GLY A 99 3.22 16.39 -37.25
C GLY A 99 2.15 17.22 -36.57
N GLN A 100 1.53 16.67 -35.49
CA GLN A 100 0.48 17.35 -34.75
C GLN A 100 1.07 18.30 -33.70
N SER A 101 0.28 19.31 -33.34
CA SER A 101 0.60 20.19 -32.22
C SER A 101 0.33 19.42 -30.92
N VAL A 102 1.33 19.29 -30.06
CA VAL A 102 1.28 18.55 -28.80
C VAL A 102 1.51 19.49 -27.64
N SER A 103 0.72 19.32 -26.59
CA SER A 103 0.93 19.99 -25.31
C SER A 103 1.33 18.94 -24.27
N SER A 104 2.57 19.05 -23.78
CA SER A 104 3.08 18.19 -22.70
C SER A 104 2.89 18.87 -21.34
N TYR A 105 2.56 18.10 -20.34
CA TYR A 105 2.25 18.59 -19.00
C TYR A 105 3.17 17.93 -17.99
N PRO A 106 4.01 18.74 -17.31
CA PRO A 106 4.93 18.23 -16.31
C PRO A 106 4.23 18.00 -14.96
N SER A 107 4.82 17.12 -14.14
CA SER A 107 4.43 16.94 -12.74
C SER A 107 4.75 18.20 -11.92
N SER A 108 3.86 18.57 -11.03
CA SER A 108 4.04 19.69 -10.10
C SER A 108 4.92 19.34 -8.89
N ALA A 109 5.07 18.06 -8.57
CA ALA A 109 5.83 17.58 -7.41
C ALA A 109 6.43 16.19 -7.68
N ASP A 110 7.35 15.80 -6.81
CA ASP A 110 7.81 14.40 -6.73
C ASP A 110 6.70 13.53 -6.15
N GLY A 111 6.61 12.28 -6.60
CA GLY A 111 5.61 11.38 -6.05
C GLY A 111 5.46 10.08 -6.83
N ILE A 112 4.40 9.35 -6.49
CA ILE A 112 3.95 8.15 -7.17
C ILE A 112 2.68 8.48 -7.93
N MET A 113 2.70 8.23 -9.23
CA MET A 113 1.56 8.45 -10.09
C MET A 113 0.70 7.19 -10.16
N THR A 114 -0.61 7.35 -9.96
CA THR A 114 -1.57 6.26 -10.14
C THR A 114 -2.68 6.68 -11.12
N PHE A 115 -3.17 5.71 -11.87
CA PHE A 115 -4.24 5.89 -12.85
C PHE A 115 -5.59 5.43 -12.35
N SER A 116 -5.78 5.40 -11.04
CA SER A 116 -7.04 5.07 -10.42
C SER A 116 -7.57 6.23 -9.60
N THR A 117 -8.89 6.43 -9.61
CA THR A 117 -9.59 7.39 -8.77
C THR A 117 -10.91 6.78 -8.30
N ASP A 118 -11.28 7.08 -7.07
CA ASP A 118 -12.52 6.58 -6.45
C ASP A 118 -13.47 7.71 -6.03
N GLY A 119 -13.07 8.96 -6.24
CA GLY A 119 -13.85 10.13 -5.84
C GLY A 119 -13.73 10.47 -4.34
N MET A 120 -12.92 9.72 -3.60
CA MET A 120 -12.70 9.91 -2.16
C MET A 120 -11.30 10.48 -1.86
N GLU A 121 -10.67 11.13 -2.83
CA GLU A 121 -9.30 11.64 -2.72
C GLU A 121 -9.17 12.77 -1.68
N GLU A 122 -10.26 13.48 -1.39
CA GLU A 122 -10.28 14.56 -0.40
C GLU A 122 -10.72 14.09 0.99
N LEU A 123 -10.94 12.78 1.17
CA LEU A 123 -11.31 12.23 2.46
C LEU A 123 -10.13 12.33 3.44
N THR A 124 -10.42 12.85 4.62
CA THR A 124 -9.43 13.04 5.69
C THR A 124 -9.97 12.53 7.03
N LYS A 125 -9.11 12.49 8.05
CA LYS A 125 -9.51 12.17 9.42
C LYS A 125 -10.59 13.11 9.99
N ASP A 126 -10.72 14.31 9.45
CA ASP A 126 -11.71 15.30 9.91
C ASP A 126 -13.02 15.19 9.12
N THR A 127 -12.95 14.79 7.85
CA THR A 127 -14.11 14.82 6.92
C THR A 127 -14.83 13.49 6.77
N PHE A 128 -14.24 12.37 7.21
CA PHE A 128 -14.90 11.06 7.09
C PHE A 128 -16.23 10.99 7.85
N THR A 129 -17.11 10.13 7.41
CA THR A 129 -18.42 9.84 8.01
C THR A 129 -18.64 8.34 8.20
N ALA A 130 -19.66 7.95 8.94
CA ALA A 130 -20.02 6.54 9.10
C ALA A 130 -20.39 5.87 7.76
N GLU A 131 -20.89 6.64 6.81
CA GLU A 131 -21.28 6.14 5.48
C GLU A 131 -20.06 5.70 4.65
N ASP A 132 -18.89 6.29 4.88
CA ASP A 132 -17.64 5.95 4.17
C ASP A 132 -17.14 4.53 4.48
N PHE A 133 -17.69 3.85 5.49
CA PHE A 133 -17.39 2.44 5.78
C PHE A 133 -18.28 1.47 5.01
N ASP A 134 -19.34 1.96 4.34
CA ASP A 134 -20.18 1.13 3.48
C ASP A 134 -19.50 0.89 2.13
N ARG A 135 -19.17 -0.36 1.86
CA ARG A 135 -18.50 -0.79 0.62
C ARG A 135 -19.44 -1.09 -0.53
N THR A 136 -20.75 -1.06 -0.30
CA THR A 136 -21.75 -1.54 -1.28
C THR A 136 -21.77 -0.71 -2.56
N GLU A 137 -21.53 0.58 -2.46
CA GLU A 137 -21.52 1.50 -3.62
C GLU A 137 -20.10 1.90 -4.04
N TYR A 138 -19.07 1.34 -3.40
CA TYR A 138 -17.69 1.67 -3.74
C TYR A 138 -17.37 1.21 -5.16
N SER A 139 -16.83 2.13 -5.93
CA SER A 139 -16.31 1.84 -7.27
C SER A 139 -15.04 2.63 -7.54
N GLN A 140 -14.07 1.96 -8.10
CA GLN A 140 -12.84 2.57 -8.56
C GLN A 140 -12.89 2.76 -10.08
N LYS A 141 -12.56 3.95 -10.54
CA LYS A 141 -12.47 4.28 -11.96
C LYS A 141 -11.02 4.24 -12.40
N GLU A 142 -10.73 3.41 -13.39
CA GLU A 142 -9.43 3.42 -14.05
C GLU A 142 -9.36 4.54 -15.08
N LEU A 143 -8.25 5.28 -15.08
CA LEU A 143 -7.94 6.35 -16.01
C LEU A 143 -7.14 5.76 -17.18
N THR A 144 -7.81 5.66 -18.32
CA THR A 144 -7.29 4.93 -19.47
C THR A 144 -6.44 5.83 -20.37
N ASP A 145 -5.34 5.29 -20.89
CA ASP A 145 -4.50 5.91 -21.93
C ASP A 145 -5.25 5.99 -23.29
N GLN A 146 -4.85 6.92 -24.15
CA GLN A 146 -5.34 7.10 -25.51
C GLN A 146 -6.85 7.40 -25.63
N VAL A 147 -7.45 7.94 -24.60
CA VAL A 147 -8.87 8.35 -24.60
C VAL A 147 -9.00 9.86 -24.78
N LYS A 148 -10.19 10.27 -25.23
CA LYS A 148 -10.51 11.68 -25.35
C LYS A 148 -10.93 12.24 -24.01
N VAL A 149 -10.20 13.25 -23.53
CA VAL A 149 -10.46 13.93 -22.26
C VAL A 149 -10.94 15.36 -22.49
N LYS A 150 -11.69 15.88 -21.51
CA LYS A 150 -12.25 17.24 -21.47
C LYS A 150 -11.71 17.97 -20.26
N LYS A 151 -11.89 19.29 -20.25
CA LYS A 151 -11.57 20.10 -19.06
C LYS A 151 -12.45 19.67 -17.87
N GLY A 152 -11.81 19.38 -16.75
CA GLY A 152 -12.46 18.91 -15.52
C GLY A 152 -12.44 17.39 -15.34
N ASP A 153 -11.99 16.62 -16.35
CA ASP A 153 -11.77 15.19 -16.16
C ASP A 153 -10.53 14.95 -15.28
N SER A 154 -10.63 13.97 -14.39
CA SER A 154 -9.47 13.47 -13.64
C SER A 154 -8.51 12.78 -14.61
N ILE A 155 -7.22 13.11 -14.52
CA ILE A 155 -6.19 12.62 -15.45
C ILE A 155 -5.29 11.60 -14.76
N TYR A 156 -4.80 11.89 -13.58
CA TYR A 156 -4.01 10.99 -12.74
C TYR A 156 -4.10 11.45 -11.29
N ARG A 157 -3.73 10.58 -10.39
CA ARG A 157 -3.55 10.91 -8.98
C ARG A 157 -2.06 10.88 -8.66
N LEU A 158 -1.57 11.89 -7.96
CA LEU A 158 -0.19 11.99 -7.52
C LEU A 158 -0.13 11.87 -6.00
N ILE A 159 0.55 10.84 -5.53
CA ILE A 159 0.78 10.59 -4.12
C ILE A 159 2.13 11.19 -3.76
N THR A 160 2.14 12.22 -2.95
CA THR A 160 3.34 13.03 -2.63
C THR A 160 3.89 12.79 -1.23
N SER A 161 3.27 11.92 -0.43
CA SER A 161 3.68 11.62 0.94
C SER A 161 3.72 10.13 1.19
N GLU A 162 4.68 9.69 1.99
CA GLU A 162 4.72 8.33 2.54
C GLU A 162 3.77 8.17 3.74
N ASN A 163 3.32 9.29 4.32
CA ASN A 163 2.39 9.26 5.45
C ASN A 163 0.98 8.93 4.97
N TRP A 164 0.35 8.00 5.63
CA TRP A 164 -1.00 7.58 5.34
C TRP A 164 -1.72 7.14 6.61
N SER A 165 -3.03 7.04 6.57
CA SER A 165 -3.83 6.73 7.74
C SER A 165 -4.90 5.70 7.41
N VAL A 166 -5.22 4.86 8.39
CA VAL A 166 -6.36 3.95 8.35
C VAL A 166 -7.31 4.33 9.47
N ILE A 167 -8.59 4.48 9.15
CA ILE A 167 -9.64 4.75 10.13
C ILE A 167 -10.45 3.48 10.31
N VAL A 168 -10.64 3.07 11.57
CA VAL A 168 -11.39 1.86 11.92
C VAL A 168 -12.50 2.17 12.91
N PRO A 169 -13.71 1.64 12.73
CA PRO A 169 -14.73 1.73 13.75
C PRO A 169 -14.30 0.90 14.96
N LEU A 170 -14.50 1.44 16.17
CA LEU A 170 -14.18 0.76 17.43
C LEU A 170 -15.45 0.55 18.24
N GLU A 171 -15.52 -0.55 18.95
CA GLU A 171 -16.49 -0.74 20.01
C GLU A 171 -16.16 0.18 21.19
N GLU A 172 -17.18 0.67 21.88
CA GLU A 172 -17.04 1.61 23.00
C GLU A 172 -16.09 1.07 24.10
N GLU A 173 -16.17 -0.24 24.39
CA GLU A 173 -15.30 -0.90 25.37
C GLU A 173 -13.83 -0.84 24.94
N THR A 174 -13.54 -1.13 23.68
CA THR A 174 -12.20 -1.07 23.11
C THR A 174 -11.66 0.37 23.10
N ALA A 175 -12.50 1.32 22.72
CA ALA A 175 -12.11 2.73 22.70
C ALA A 175 -11.76 3.25 24.11
N LYS A 176 -12.56 2.89 25.11
CA LYS A 176 -12.29 3.22 26.51
C LYS A 176 -11.00 2.56 27.02
N LYS A 177 -10.79 1.27 26.72
CA LYS A 177 -9.55 0.58 27.08
C LYS A 177 -8.32 1.32 26.52
N ILE A 178 -8.34 1.72 25.24
CA ILE A 178 -7.25 2.46 24.62
C ILE A 178 -7.00 3.79 25.34
N GLN A 179 -8.08 4.50 25.71
CA GLN A 179 -7.99 5.79 26.40
C GLN A 179 -7.51 5.64 27.86
N ASP A 180 -8.05 4.68 28.60
CA ASP A 180 -7.73 4.47 30.03
C ASP A 180 -6.29 3.96 30.21
N GLU A 181 -5.79 3.15 29.29
CA GLU A 181 -4.42 2.62 29.27
C GLU A 181 -3.44 3.55 28.57
N GLU A 182 -3.89 4.70 28.05
CA GLU A 182 -3.07 5.69 27.30
C GLU A 182 -2.28 5.05 26.14
N ILE A 183 -2.90 4.13 25.40
CA ILE A 183 -2.26 3.45 24.27
C ILE A 183 -2.17 4.41 23.10
N THR A 184 -0.96 4.86 22.78
CA THR A 184 -0.68 5.80 21.67
C THR A 184 -0.01 5.14 20.48
N SER A 185 0.37 3.88 20.59
CA SER A 185 1.01 3.11 19.53
C SER A 185 0.55 1.67 19.58
N ILE A 186 0.34 1.04 18.42
CA ILE A 186 -0.18 -0.31 18.33
C ILE A 186 0.46 -1.06 17.16
N GLN A 187 0.65 -2.36 17.32
CA GLN A 187 0.98 -3.23 16.19
C GLN A 187 -0.28 -3.56 15.39
N VAL A 188 -0.19 -3.40 14.09
CA VAL A 188 -1.26 -3.69 13.14
C VAL A 188 -0.78 -4.76 12.16
N ARG A 189 -1.54 -5.82 12.00
CA ARG A 189 -1.34 -6.78 10.92
C ARG A 189 -2.30 -6.49 9.78
N ILE A 190 -1.77 -6.34 8.57
CA ILE A 190 -2.55 -6.09 7.37
C ILE A 190 -2.67 -7.42 6.61
N ASP A 191 -3.92 -7.85 6.33
CA ASP A 191 -4.18 -9.17 5.74
C ASP A 191 -3.61 -9.33 4.32
N LYS A 192 -3.54 -8.23 3.54
CA LYS A 192 -3.08 -8.26 2.15
C LYS A 192 -1.73 -8.95 1.97
N ASP A 193 -0.79 -8.71 2.88
CA ASP A 193 0.58 -9.25 2.84
C ASP A 193 1.04 -9.84 4.17
N SER A 194 0.14 -9.93 5.14
CA SER A 194 0.39 -10.42 6.50
C SER A 194 1.52 -9.67 7.24
N GLN A 195 1.84 -8.45 6.79
CA GLN A 195 2.87 -7.62 7.43
C GLN A 195 2.36 -7.05 8.74
N LYS A 196 3.24 -7.10 9.75
CA LYS A 196 3.05 -6.38 11.01
C LYS A 196 3.73 -5.03 10.90
N MET A 197 2.99 -3.98 11.18
CA MET A 197 3.48 -2.59 11.19
C MET A 197 3.12 -1.95 12.51
N VAL A 198 3.90 -0.97 12.93
CA VAL A 198 3.55 -0.13 14.07
C VAL A 198 2.85 1.11 13.55
N ALA A 199 1.74 1.45 14.16
CA ALA A 199 0.98 2.67 13.88
C ALA A 199 0.90 3.55 15.11
N ASP A 200 0.92 4.85 14.93
CA ASP A 200 0.46 5.78 15.94
C ASP A 200 -1.06 5.71 16.02
N LEU A 201 -1.59 5.53 17.23
CA LEU A 201 -3.02 5.32 17.46
C LEU A 201 -3.61 6.53 18.20
N SER A 202 -4.70 7.04 17.66
CA SER A 202 -5.56 8.00 18.34
C SER A 202 -7.03 7.57 18.25
N VAL A 203 -7.81 7.92 19.27
CA VAL A 203 -9.24 7.60 19.30
C VAL A 203 -10.02 8.90 19.13
N VAL A 204 -10.97 8.90 18.20
CA VAL A 204 -11.88 10.01 17.93
C VAL A 204 -13.31 9.55 18.15
N GLU A 205 -14.10 10.38 18.84
CA GLU A 205 -15.55 10.19 18.95
C GLU A 205 -16.23 11.11 17.93
N LYS A 206 -17.10 10.53 17.09
CA LYS A 206 -17.85 11.28 16.07
C LYS A 206 -19.25 10.70 15.94
N ASP A 207 -20.25 11.57 16.03
CA ASP A 207 -21.67 11.21 15.93
C ASP A 207 -22.11 10.09 16.91
N GLY A 208 -21.47 10.03 18.07
CA GLY A 208 -21.75 9.03 19.12
C GLY A 208 -21.14 7.64 18.88
N ALA A 209 -20.25 7.52 17.89
CA ALA A 209 -19.45 6.34 17.61
C ALA A 209 -17.96 6.60 17.80
N TYR A 210 -17.20 5.56 18.13
CA TYR A 210 -15.76 5.66 18.34
C TYR A 210 -15.01 5.11 17.13
N TYR A 211 -13.93 5.80 16.79
CA TYR A 211 -13.05 5.44 15.68
C TYR A 211 -11.59 5.48 16.12
N GLY A 212 -10.83 4.48 15.73
CA GLY A 212 -9.36 4.49 15.84
C GLY A 212 -8.76 5.06 14.56
N CYS A 213 -7.92 6.08 14.70
CA CYS A 213 -7.11 6.59 13.62
C CYS A 213 -5.69 6.01 13.78
N LEU A 214 -5.26 5.24 12.80
CA LEU A 214 -3.96 4.58 12.73
C LEU A 214 -3.10 5.33 11.73
N ASP A 215 -2.04 5.98 12.18
CA ASP A 215 -1.14 6.74 11.35
C ASP A 215 0.15 5.94 11.10
N PHE A 216 0.56 5.87 9.83
CA PHE A 216 1.75 5.19 9.35
C PHE A 216 2.65 6.18 8.61
N ASP A 217 3.96 6.01 8.72
CA ASP A 217 4.97 6.84 8.10
C ASP A 217 5.77 6.15 6.98
N ASN A 218 5.39 4.91 6.65
CA ASN A 218 6.10 4.10 5.66
C ASN A 218 5.19 3.12 4.94
N SER A 219 5.72 2.45 3.92
CA SER A 219 5.05 1.37 3.17
C SER A 219 3.76 1.76 2.45
N MET A 220 3.45 3.05 2.30
CA MET A 220 2.26 3.58 1.65
C MET A 220 2.04 2.97 0.25
N ILE A 221 3.10 2.82 -0.54
CA ILE A 221 3.02 2.31 -1.92
C ILE A 221 2.38 0.91 -2.02
N ARG A 222 2.48 0.08 -0.99
CA ARG A 222 1.90 -1.27 -0.97
C ARG A 222 0.38 -1.26 -0.96
N TYR A 223 -0.19 -0.19 -0.39
CA TYR A 223 -1.62 -0.06 -0.13
C TYR A 223 -2.26 1.11 -0.87
N ALA A 224 -1.49 1.81 -1.71
CA ALA A 224 -1.90 3.03 -2.41
C ALA A 224 -3.16 2.86 -3.29
N ASP A 225 -3.38 1.66 -3.82
CA ASP A 225 -4.52 1.33 -4.67
C ASP A 225 -5.72 0.77 -3.89
N GLU A 226 -5.57 0.58 -2.57
CA GLU A 226 -6.61 0.03 -1.73
C GLU A 226 -7.29 1.14 -0.92
N ARG A 227 -8.61 1.24 -1.02
CA ARG A 227 -9.39 2.14 -0.15
C ARG A 227 -9.72 1.47 1.18
N TYR A 228 -9.97 0.18 1.15
CA TYR A 228 -10.36 -0.61 2.32
C TYR A 228 -9.36 -1.72 2.55
N LEU A 229 -8.87 -1.82 3.76
CA LEU A 229 -7.95 -2.85 4.21
C LEU A 229 -8.61 -3.71 5.29
N ASN A 230 -8.35 -5.01 5.27
CA ASN A 230 -8.64 -5.86 6.40
C ASN A 230 -7.41 -5.87 7.30
N ILE A 231 -7.60 -5.47 8.53
CA ILE A 231 -6.52 -5.34 9.50
C ILE A 231 -6.87 -6.02 10.81
N GLU A 232 -5.84 -6.37 11.58
CA GLU A 232 -5.95 -6.86 12.94
C GLU A 232 -5.13 -5.95 13.85
N LEU A 233 -5.76 -5.45 14.91
CA LEU A 233 -5.12 -4.66 15.96
C LEU A 233 -4.55 -5.62 17.00
N ILE A 234 -3.25 -5.56 17.27
CA ILE A 234 -2.55 -6.44 18.19
C ILE A 234 -2.25 -5.65 19.47
N PHE A 235 -3.12 -5.78 20.48
CA PHE A 235 -2.97 -5.09 21.76
C PHE A 235 -1.90 -5.72 22.66
N GLU A 236 -1.76 -7.05 22.57
CA GLU A 236 -0.79 -7.81 23.36
C GLU A 236 -0.12 -8.82 22.41
N ASP A 237 1.18 -8.67 22.20
CA ASP A 237 1.96 -9.68 21.49
C ASP A 237 2.45 -10.72 22.51
N GLU A 238 1.50 -11.48 23.10
CA GLU A 238 1.84 -12.62 23.93
C GLU A 238 2.41 -13.74 23.04
N SER A 239 3.70 -13.70 22.80
CA SER A 239 4.43 -14.82 22.25
C SER A 239 4.57 -15.92 23.30
N GLY A 240 3.50 -16.67 23.51
CA GLY A 240 3.47 -17.83 24.39
C GLY A 240 3.71 -19.12 23.61
N LEU A 241 4.35 -20.10 24.26
CA LEU A 241 4.42 -21.45 23.72
C LEU A 241 3.00 -22.02 23.58
N LYS A 242 2.60 -22.35 22.36
CA LYS A 242 1.32 -23.05 22.11
C LYS A 242 1.40 -24.46 22.68
N ILE A 243 0.75 -24.69 23.82
CA ILE A 243 0.58 -26.01 24.41
C ILE A 243 -0.78 -26.58 23.95
N PRO A 244 -0.85 -27.83 23.45
CA PRO A 244 -2.12 -28.46 23.14
C PRO A 244 -2.99 -28.52 24.40
N LYS A 245 -4.29 -28.27 24.29
CA LYS A 245 -5.24 -28.37 25.44
C LYS A 245 -5.15 -29.70 26.18
N SER A 246 -4.80 -30.79 25.47
CA SER A 246 -4.57 -32.11 26.05
C SER A 246 -3.36 -32.22 26.98
N ALA A 247 -2.45 -31.23 26.96
CA ALA A 247 -1.27 -31.17 27.83
C ALA A 247 -1.56 -30.36 29.13
N VAL A 248 -2.74 -29.73 29.23
CA VAL A 248 -3.16 -28.99 30.43
C VAL A 248 -3.89 -29.97 31.33
N VAL A 249 -3.30 -30.29 32.47
CA VAL A 249 -3.87 -31.18 33.48
C VAL A 249 -4.14 -30.37 34.75
N GLU A 250 -5.39 -30.34 35.19
CA GLU A 250 -5.73 -29.79 36.51
C GLU A 250 -5.26 -30.76 37.60
N LYS A 251 -4.33 -30.32 38.44
CA LYS A 251 -3.97 -31.04 39.65
C LYS A 251 -4.50 -30.30 40.87
N PRO A 252 -5.33 -30.93 41.65
CA PRO A 252 -5.74 -30.34 42.91
C PRO A 252 -4.55 -30.33 43.89
N TYR A 253 -4.20 -29.14 44.38
CA TYR A 253 -3.21 -28.98 45.44
C TYR A 253 -3.94 -28.67 46.72
N TYR A 254 -3.50 -29.31 47.83
CA TYR A 254 -3.93 -28.95 49.18
C TYR A 254 -2.89 -27.99 49.74
N GLU A 255 -3.28 -26.79 50.07
CA GLU A 255 -2.47 -25.89 50.90
C GLU A 255 -2.60 -26.30 52.34
N LEU A 256 -1.52 -26.84 52.90
CA LEU A 256 -1.39 -27.09 54.33
C LEU A 256 -0.59 -25.98 54.98
N SER A 257 -1.18 -25.30 55.95
CA SER A 257 -0.44 -24.33 56.78
C SER A 257 0.72 -25.03 57.52
N LEU A 258 1.92 -24.46 57.46
CA LEU A 258 3.11 -24.98 58.18
C LEU A 258 2.93 -25.19 59.65
N ILE A 259 1.96 -24.53 60.31
CA ILE A 259 1.63 -24.69 61.71
C ILE A 259 0.97 -26.02 62.07
N HIS A 260 0.52 -26.78 61.05
CA HIS A 260 -0.14 -28.09 61.23
C HIS A 260 0.81 -29.27 60.91
N ILE A 261 2.07 -29.01 60.57
CA ILE A 261 3.10 -30.04 60.40
C ILE A 261 3.72 -30.31 61.75
N SER A 262 3.12 -31.21 62.54
CA SER A 262 3.76 -31.72 63.77
C SER A 262 4.83 -32.73 63.38
N GLU A 263 6.05 -32.56 63.96
CA GLU A 263 7.08 -33.58 63.85
C GLU A 263 6.57 -34.95 64.32
N PRO A 264 6.89 -36.04 63.64
CA PRO A 264 6.53 -37.37 64.11
C PRO A 264 7.25 -37.61 65.43
N THR A 265 6.49 -37.74 66.48
CA THR A 265 6.98 -38.21 67.80
C THR A 265 7.53 -39.61 67.63
N ARG A 266 8.81 -39.81 68.00
CA ARG A 266 9.45 -41.12 68.11
C ARG A 266 8.77 -41.97 69.12
#